data_a3f27ba88c6ccae746fdd63437e38c14
#
_entry.id   a3f27ba88c6ccae746fdd63437e38c14
#
_cell.length_a   1.000
_cell.length_b   1.000
_cell.length_c   1.000
_cell.angle_alpha   90.00
_cell.angle_beta   90.00
_cell.angle_gamma   90.00
#
_symmetry.space_group_name_H-M   'P 1'
#
loop_
_entity.id
_entity.type
_entity.pdbx_description
1 polymer ?
#
loop_
_entity_poly.entity_id
_entity_poly.type
_entity_poly.pdbx_seq_one_letter_code
_entity_poly.pdbx_strand_id
1 'polypeptide(L)'
;MKKYILTLALNCMVFCALAQTSKPKLVVGIVIDQMRYDFLYRYYDSYSEKGFKRLMNEGFNCKNNHYHYSITYTGPGHASIYTGSIPAINGIVGNEWYELSGKMMYVTEDSTVKGIGTSQKAGQMSPRNMLTTTITDQLRLSNNFQSKVIGVALKDRGAILPAGHTANAAYWYEFETGKWISSSFYMDKLPDWAEKFNASGRAKQLVETTWQTLKPLEHYKMSETDNQPYERPISGETSPTFPHKASSFSTLGQTPWGNTLTKEFALEAFRKENLGKRNITDFLCVSFSAPDINGHAFGPFSVEVQDMYMRLDLEIAEMLETFDKEIGKGNYLVFLTADHGVADIPAFSKKNRIPAGNAADFVPSLNEHISKKFGEGKWILYSENQQLHLNHTLLQQKNVSVRQVFEVVRYALLREKEVYTVVNLWDNEIQQSLPDYYAKLVKNSYHPKRSGEFLVVLKPAWLAGFEKGGTSHGTFYNYDTHVPLLWFGWQIPKGETHRRTHISDIASTLAGLLNILEPNGAVGEGILEILNK
;
A
#
# COMPACT_ATOMS: atom_id res chain seq x y z
N MET A 1 -34.38 52.89 -16.92
CA MET A 1 -33.78 51.70 -17.51
C MET A 1 -32.28 51.52 -17.18
N LYS A 2 -31.38 52.48 -17.43
CA LYS A 2 -29.93 52.33 -17.13
C LYS A 2 -29.60 52.01 -15.65
N LYS A 3 -30.30 52.58 -14.66
CA LYS A 3 -30.08 52.28 -13.22
C LYS A 3 -30.47 50.84 -12.83
N TYR A 4 -31.53 50.27 -13.42
CA TYR A 4 -31.95 48.90 -13.14
C TYR A 4 -31.02 47.84 -13.77
N ILE A 5 -30.44 48.16 -14.95
CA ILE A 5 -29.46 47.28 -15.61
C ILE A 5 -28.18 47.22 -14.81
N LEU A 6 -27.73 48.37 -14.22
CA LEU A 6 -26.51 48.41 -13.39
C LEU A 6 -26.70 47.63 -12.07
N THR A 7 -27.87 47.70 -11.45
CA THR A 7 -28.20 46.97 -10.22
C THR A 7 -28.34 45.44 -10.46
N LEU A 8 -28.88 45.05 -11.62
CA LEU A 8 -28.97 43.65 -12.02
C LEU A 8 -27.61 43.06 -12.32
N ALA A 9 -26.73 43.81 -13.02
CA ALA A 9 -25.35 43.38 -13.30
C ALA A 9 -24.51 43.28 -12.03
N LEU A 10 -24.70 44.18 -11.06
CA LEU A 10 -23.99 44.13 -9.78
C LEU A 10 -24.46 42.94 -8.92
N ASN A 11 -25.76 42.62 -8.91
CA ASN A 11 -26.26 41.43 -8.21
C ASN A 11 -25.81 40.12 -8.89
N CYS A 12 -25.74 40.05 -10.22
CA CYS A 12 -25.20 38.89 -10.93
C CYS A 12 -23.68 38.70 -10.66
N MET A 13 -22.89 39.78 -10.58
CA MET A 13 -21.48 39.68 -10.21
C MET A 13 -21.27 39.23 -8.75
N VAL A 14 -22.13 39.66 -7.83
CA VAL A 14 -22.07 39.22 -6.42
C VAL A 14 -22.47 37.74 -6.29
N PHE A 15 -23.48 37.27 -7.05
CA PHE A 15 -23.84 35.87 -7.08
C PHE A 15 -22.79 34.98 -7.76
N CYS A 16 -22.10 35.43 -8.80
CA CYS A 16 -20.99 34.70 -9.40
C CYS A 16 -19.75 34.65 -8.50
N ALA A 17 -19.52 35.68 -7.67
CA ALA A 17 -18.40 35.69 -6.71
C ALA A 17 -18.63 34.77 -5.50
N LEU A 18 -19.89 34.39 -5.20
CA LEU A 18 -20.23 33.49 -4.10
C LEU A 18 -20.24 32.00 -4.48
N ALA A 19 -20.07 31.67 -5.77
CA ALA A 19 -20.10 30.30 -6.27
C ALA A 19 -18.74 29.61 -6.33
N GLN A 20 -17.66 30.26 -5.91
CA GLN A 20 -16.37 29.59 -5.80
C GLN A 20 -16.36 28.76 -4.51
N THR A 21 -16.78 27.50 -4.61
CA THR A 21 -16.70 26.56 -3.48
C THR A 21 -15.25 26.52 -2.98
N SER A 22 -15.03 26.93 -1.73
CA SER A 22 -13.70 26.92 -1.13
C SER A 22 -13.13 25.51 -1.17
N LYS A 23 -11.90 25.34 -1.67
CA LYS A 23 -11.20 24.05 -1.63
C LYS A 23 -11.00 23.58 -0.18
N PRO A 24 -10.85 22.26 0.07
CA PRO A 24 -10.55 21.79 1.42
C PRO A 24 -9.21 22.36 1.87
N LYS A 25 -9.08 22.67 3.14
CA LYS A 25 -7.81 23.16 3.72
C LYS A 25 -6.76 22.05 3.79
N LEU A 26 -7.22 20.81 3.98
CA LEU A 26 -6.36 19.64 4.12
C LEU A 26 -6.99 18.45 3.39
N VAL A 27 -6.16 17.70 2.65
CA VAL A 27 -6.47 16.35 2.19
C VAL A 27 -5.65 15.38 3.02
N VAL A 28 -6.26 14.31 3.51
CA VAL A 28 -5.60 13.25 4.25
C VAL A 28 -5.82 11.92 3.53
N GLY A 29 -4.75 11.30 3.05
CA GLY A 29 -4.78 9.95 2.54
C GLY A 29 -4.34 8.96 3.63
N ILE A 30 -5.23 8.08 4.04
CA ILE A 30 -4.94 7.01 5.01
C ILE A 30 -4.87 5.70 4.24
N VAL A 31 -3.69 5.05 4.27
CA VAL A 31 -3.50 3.71 3.73
C VAL A 31 -3.23 2.76 4.90
N ILE A 32 -4.01 1.68 4.99
CA ILE A 32 -3.81 0.62 5.98
C ILE A 32 -3.23 -0.58 5.24
N ASP A 33 -1.96 -0.83 5.47
CA ASP A 33 -1.20 -1.90 4.82
C ASP A 33 -1.85 -3.27 5.10
N GLN A 34 -2.15 -4.05 4.06
CA GLN A 34 -2.75 -5.39 4.12
C GLN A 34 -4.21 -5.43 4.60
N MET A 35 -4.97 -4.32 4.52
CA MET A 35 -6.35 -4.34 4.97
C MET A 35 -7.30 -4.99 3.97
N ARG A 36 -7.83 -6.16 4.29
CA ARG A 36 -8.93 -6.77 3.55
C ARG A 36 -10.22 -5.97 3.70
N TYR A 37 -11.03 -5.92 2.64
CA TYR A 37 -12.34 -5.26 2.68
C TYR A 37 -13.27 -5.80 3.76
N ASP A 38 -13.28 -7.12 3.95
CA ASP A 38 -14.16 -7.78 4.91
C ASP A 38 -13.88 -7.41 6.38
N PHE A 39 -12.69 -6.89 6.73
CA PHE A 39 -12.39 -6.43 8.09
C PHE A 39 -13.29 -5.28 8.54
N LEU A 40 -13.76 -4.42 7.63
CA LEU A 40 -14.74 -3.37 7.95
C LEU A 40 -16.04 -3.94 8.54
N TYR A 41 -16.48 -5.09 8.06
CA TYR A 41 -17.74 -5.71 8.46
C TYR A 41 -17.54 -6.83 9.48
N ARG A 42 -16.46 -7.60 9.36
CA ARG A 42 -16.13 -8.68 10.28
C ARG A 42 -15.97 -8.16 11.71
N TYR A 43 -15.30 -7.04 11.88
CA TYR A 43 -15.03 -6.44 13.19
C TYR A 43 -15.98 -5.27 13.53
N TYR A 44 -17.05 -5.07 12.73
CA TYR A 44 -17.93 -3.91 12.85
C TYR A 44 -18.42 -3.67 14.28
N ASP A 45 -18.92 -4.72 14.96
CA ASP A 45 -19.45 -4.61 16.32
C ASP A 45 -18.38 -4.27 17.37
N SER A 46 -17.10 -4.50 17.03
CA SER A 46 -15.97 -4.21 17.91
C SER A 46 -15.42 -2.79 17.74
N TYR A 47 -15.78 -2.10 16.67
CA TYR A 47 -15.32 -0.73 16.40
C TYR A 47 -16.07 0.33 17.19
N SER A 48 -15.38 1.44 17.49
CA SER A 48 -15.98 2.63 18.09
C SER A 48 -16.88 3.36 17.09
N GLU A 49 -17.76 4.23 17.57
CA GLU A 49 -18.61 5.07 16.70
C GLU A 49 -17.82 6.19 16.01
N LYS A 50 -16.56 6.45 16.41
CA LYS A 50 -15.78 7.63 15.98
C LYS A 50 -14.67 7.33 14.96
N GLY A 51 -14.31 6.06 14.78
CA GLY A 51 -13.30 5.58 13.85
C GLY A 51 -13.89 5.07 12.52
N PHE A 52 -13.70 3.78 12.22
CA PHE A 52 -14.19 3.19 10.97
C PHE A 52 -15.70 3.36 10.78
N LYS A 53 -16.51 3.17 11.83
CA LYS A 53 -17.95 3.37 11.73
C LYS A 53 -18.32 4.80 11.33
N ARG A 54 -17.60 5.80 11.82
CA ARG A 54 -17.83 7.19 11.43
C ARG A 54 -17.58 7.38 9.93
N LEU A 55 -16.47 6.87 9.41
CA LEU A 55 -16.15 6.94 7.98
C LEU A 55 -17.20 6.21 7.12
N MET A 56 -17.66 5.04 7.56
CA MET A 56 -18.67 4.26 6.85
C MET A 56 -20.06 4.90 6.90
N ASN A 57 -20.46 5.49 8.02
CA ASN A 57 -21.82 5.94 8.28
C ASN A 57 -22.06 7.42 7.93
N GLU A 58 -21.03 8.26 8.02
CA GLU A 58 -21.11 9.70 7.68
C GLU A 58 -20.49 10.02 6.32
N GLY A 59 -19.64 9.15 5.77
CA GLY A 59 -18.93 9.29 4.51
C GLY A 59 -19.56 8.54 3.34
N PHE A 60 -18.74 8.25 2.32
CA PHE A 60 -19.12 7.49 1.14
C PHE A 60 -18.29 6.20 1.04
N ASN A 61 -18.97 5.05 0.90
CA ASN A 61 -18.35 3.73 0.90
C ASN A 61 -18.41 3.08 -0.49
N CYS A 62 -17.26 2.87 -1.11
CA CYS A 62 -17.13 2.12 -2.36
C CYS A 62 -16.99 0.62 -2.05
N LYS A 63 -18.11 -0.10 -2.01
CA LYS A 63 -18.17 -1.50 -1.55
C LYS A 63 -17.51 -2.52 -2.47
N ASN A 64 -17.21 -2.17 -3.71
CA ASN A 64 -16.67 -3.07 -4.72
C ASN A 64 -15.40 -2.47 -5.33
N ASN A 65 -14.44 -2.10 -4.45
CA ASN A 65 -13.18 -1.50 -4.85
C ASN A 65 -12.07 -2.53 -4.97
N HIS A 66 -11.36 -2.55 -6.11
CA HIS A 66 -10.37 -3.57 -6.43
C HIS A 66 -9.10 -3.02 -7.04
N TYR A 67 -8.02 -3.74 -6.84
CA TYR A 67 -6.85 -3.66 -7.70
C TYR A 67 -7.16 -4.29 -9.05
N HIS A 68 -6.75 -3.64 -10.12
CA HIS A 68 -6.95 -4.12 -11.51
C HIS A 68 -5.63 -4.50 -12.18
N TYR A 69 -4.70 -5.04 -11.37
CA TYR A 69 -3.44 -5.64 -11.79
C TYR A 69 -3.10 -6.84 -10.88
N SER A 70 -2.08 -7.62 -11.23
CA SER A 70 -1.81 -8.92 -10.60
C SER A 70 -0.77 -8.87 -9.47
N ILE A 71 0.03 -7.81 -9.38
CA ILE A 71 1.15 -7.71 -8.43
C ILE A 71 0.72 -6.82 -7.25
N THR A 72 0.02 -7.41 -6.29
CA THR A 72 -0.55 -6.75 -5.12
C THR A 72 0.44 -6.71 -3.95
N TYR A 73 1.49 -5.90 -4.10
CA TYR A 73 2.52 -5.64 -3.10
C TYR A 73 2.47 -4.19 -2.63
N THR A 74 3.13 -3.90 -1.48
CA THR A 74 3.14 -2.57 -0.85
C THR A 74 3.57 -1.45 -1.81
N GLY A 75 4.69 -1.62 -2.52
CA GLY A 75 5.20 -0.61 -3.45
C GLY A 75 4.22 -0.30 -4.60
N PRO A 76 3.81 -1.30 -5.42
CA PRO A 76 2.78 -1.12 -6.44
C PRO A 76 1.48 -0.53 -5.92
N GLY A 77 1.02 -0.98 -4.75
CA GLY A 77 -0.21 -0.49 -4.12
C GLY A 77 -0.16 1.00 -3.82
N HIS A 78 0.84 1.44 -3.06
CA HIS A 78 1.02 2.85 -2.72
C HIS A 78 1.23 3.73 -3.96
N ALA A 79 2.06 3.27 -4.92
CA ALA A 79 2.24 4.00 -6.18
C ALA A 79 0.91 4.19 -6.92
N SER A 80 0.12 3.12 -7.07
CA SER A 80 -1.12 3.15 -7.86
C SER A 80 -2.21 4.02 -7.22
N ILE A 81 -2.32 4.04 -5.89
CA ILE A 81 -3.25 4.91 -5.15
C ILE A 81 -3.03 6.38 -5.51
N TYR A 82 -1.77 6.82 -5.50
CA TYR A 82 -1.45 8.24 -5.62
C TYR A 82 -1.12 8.69 -7.05
N THR A 83 -0.70 7.77 -7.94
CA THR A 83 -0.50 8.09 -9.35
C THR A 83 -1.77 7.93 -10.20
N GLY A 84 -2.81 7.25 -9.69
CA GLY A 84 -3.97 6.85 -10.51
C GLY A 84 -3.59 5.89 -11.63
N SER A 85 -2.43 5.24 -11.55
CA SER A 85 -1.81 4.46 -12.62
C SER A 85 -1.67 2.99 -12.24
N ILE A 86 -1.13 2.21 -13.15
CA ILE A 86 -0.84 0.77 -13.00
C ILE A 86 0.66 0.51 -13.09
N PRO A 87 1.17 -0.62 -12.56
CA PRO A 87 2.59 -0.96 -12.59
C PRO A 87 3.22 -0.92 -13.97
N ALA A 88 2.51 -1.33 -15.01
CA ALA A 88 2.97 -1.26 -16.41
C ALA A 88 3.32 0.16 -16.87
N ILE A 89 2.74 1.20 -16.27
CA ILE A 89 2.93 2.61 -16.65
C ILE A 89 3.78 3.34 -15.62
N ASN A 90 3.43 3.24 -14.31
CA ASN A 90 4.19 3.93 -13.26
C ASN A 90 5.54 3.26 -12.97
N GLY A 91 5.76 2.04 -13.48
CA GLY A 91 7.03 1.32 -13.41
C GLY A 91 7.32 0.65 -12.07
N ILE A 92 6.43 0.73 -11.08
CA ILE A 92 6.59 0.09 -9.78
C ILE A 92 5.98 -1.31 -9.85
N VAL A 93 6.79 -2.30 -10.21
CA VAL A 93 6.37 -3.67 -10.51
C VAL A 93 6.51 -4.64 -9.33
N GLY A 94 6.93 -4.16 -8.18
CA GLY A 94 7.13 -4.95 -6.96
C GLY A 94 7.75 -4.08 -5.87
N ASN A 95 8.02 -4.66 -4.71
CA ASN A 95 8.89 -4.03 -3.71
C ASN A 95 10.35 -4.08 -4.16
N GLU A 96 10.68 -5.13 -4.90
CA GLU A 96 11.98 -5.39 -5.52
C GLU A 96 11.77 -5.96 -6.91
N TRP A 97 12.72 -5.77 -7.81
CA TRP A 97 12.75 -6.38 -9.14
C TRP A 97 14.18 -6.48 -9.65
N TYR A 98 14.37 -7.31 -10.66
CA TYR A 98 15.65 -7.39 -11.37
C TYR A 98 15.54 -6.67 -12.71
N GLU A 99 16.51 -5.78 -12.99
CA GLU A 99 16.68 -5.24 -14.32
C GLU A 99 17.28 -6.30 -15.26
N LEU A 100 17.13 -6.13 -16.56
CA LEU A 100 17.76 -7.01 -17.55
C LEU A 100 19.29 -7.09 -17.42
N SER A 101 19.91 -6.11 -16.81
CA SER A 101 21.33 -6.12 -16.41
C SER A 101 21.68 -7.16 -15.33
N GLY A 102 20.68 -7.77 -14.67
CA GLY A 102 20.82 -8.64 -13.52
C GLY A 102 21.03 -7.91 -12.20
N LYS A 103 20.90 -6.57 -12.19
CA LYS A 103 20.95 -5.78 -10.95
C LYS A 103 19.60 -5.84 -10.25
N MET A 104 19.63 -6.21 -8.97
CA MET A 104 18.48 -6.09 -8.08
C MET A 104 18.25 -4.62 -7.72
N MET A 105 17.01 -4.18 -7.81
CA MET A 105 16.56 -2.84 -7.48
C MET A 105 15.52 -2.93 -6.38
N TYR A 106 15.69 -2.14 -5.32
CA TYR A 106 14.64 -1.90 -4.34
C TYR A 106 13.82 -0.68 -4.75
N VAL A 107 12.51 -0.73 -4.51
CA VAL A 107 11.52 0.21 -5.07
C VAL A 107 11.82 1.70 -4.85
N THR A 108 12.39 2.07 -3.71
CA THR A 108 12.74 3.45 -3.35
C THR A 108 14.25 3.71 -3.29
N GLU A 109 15.10 2.68 -3.55
CA GLU A 109 16.55 2.84 -3.50
C GLU A 109 17.05 3.93 -4.43
N ASP A 110 17.85 4.84 -3.88
CA ASP A 110 18.53 5.90 -4.61
C ASP A 110 19.91 6.18 -4.02
N SER A 111 20.94 5.64 -4.65
CA SER A 111 22.34 5.81 -4.24
C SER A 111 22.86 7.24 -4.46
N THR A 112 22.10 8.11 -5.13
CA THR A 112 22.49 9.52 -5.37
C THR A 112 22.12 10.44 -4.21
N VAL A 113 21.32 9.97 -3.25
CA VAL A 113 20.91 10.72 -2.06
C VAL A 113 21.59 10.20 -0.80
N LYS A 114 21.60 11.00 0.24
CA LYS A 114 22.13 10.67 1.57
C LYS A 114 20.98 10.54 2.55
N GLY A 115 21.16 9.71 3.57
CA GLY A 115 20.24 9.65 4.71
C GLY A 115 20.28 10.95 5.50
N ILE A 116 19.13 11.40 5.97
CA ILE A 116 18.95 12.53 6.88
C ILE A 116 18.38 12.00 8.20
N GLY A 117 19.07 12.21 9.29
CA GLY A 117 18.79 11.61 10.60
C GLY A 117 19.41 10.22 10.79
N THR A 118 20.12 9.70 9.78
CA THR A 118 20.83 8.42 9.81
C THR A 118 22.06 8.45 8.91
N SER A 119 23.04 7.60 9.22
CA SER A 119 24.19 7.29 8.35
C SER A 119 24.01 5.96 7.59
N GLN A 120 22.90 5.24 7.84
CA GLN A 120 22.64 3.93 7.27
C GLN A 120 22.07 4.02 5.84
N LYS A 121 22.17 2.92 5.08
CA LYS A 121 21.57 2.81 3.75
C LYS A 121 20.05 2.99 3.76
N ALA A 122 19.39 2.72 4.89
CA ALA A 122 17.96 2.97 5.07
C ALA A 122 17.52 4.41 4.78
N GLY A 123 18.45 5.38 4.80
CA GLY A 123 18.20 6.76 4.42
C GLY A 123 18.46 7.08 2.94
N GLN A 124 18.98 6.15 2.12
CA GLN A 124 19.29 6.37 0.71
C GLN A 124 18.08 6.01 -0.16
N MET A 125 16.97 6.73 0.05
CA MET A 125 15.68 6.45 -0.59
C MET A 125 15.07 7.72 -1.20
N SER A 126 14.40 7.56 -2.36
CA SER A 126 13.68 8.62 -3.05
C SER A 126 12.57 8.04 -3.95
N PRO A 127 11.65 8.85 -4.51
CA PRO A 127 10.65 8.39 -5.47
C PRO A 127 11.20 8.18 -6.90
N ARG A 128 12.50 8.27 -7.12
CA ARG A 128 13.16 8.27 -8.42
C ARG A 128 12.73 7.14 -9.36
N ASN A 129 12.43 5.96 -8.81
CA ASN A 129 12.06 4.79 -9.60
C ASN A 129 10.61 4.85 -10.11
N MET A 130 9.77 5.72 -9.58
CA MET A 130 8.40 5.95 -10.04
C MET A 130 8.41 6.85 -11.28
N LEU A 131 7.85 6.36 -12.39
CA LEU A 131 7.96 6.99 -13.71
C LEU A 131 6.89 8.04 -13.99
N THR A 132 5.88 8.14 -13.12
CA THR A 132 4.75 9.04 -13.29
C THR A 132 4.62 9.99 -12.11
N THR A 133 3.98 11.14 -12.33
CA THR A 133 3.62 12.06 -11.24
C THR A 133 2.51 11.48 -10.36
N THR A 134 2.39 11.98 -9.15
CA THR A 134 1.31 11.67 -8.21
C THR A 134 0.26 12.79 -8.16
N ILE A 135 -0.89 12.53 -7.56
CA ILE A 135 -1.90 13.56 -7.28
C ILE A 135 -1.37 14.62 -6.30
N THR A 136 -0.43 14.25 -5.42
CA THR A 136 0.27 15.18 -4.54
C THR A 136 1.24 16.09 -5.30
N ASP A 137 1.92 15.57 -6.33
CA ASP A 137 2.70 16.38 -7.27
C ASP A 137 1.79 17.36 -8.02
N GLN A 138 0.66 16.90 -8.55
CA GLN A 138 -0.29 17.73 -9.28
C GLN A 138 -0.88 18.83 -8.41
N LEU A 139 -1.17 18.53 -7.14
CA LEU A 139 -1.61 19.55 -6.19
C LEU A 139 -0.57 20.67 -6.04
N ARG A 140 0.69 20.32 -5.89
CA ARG A 140 1.77 21.31 -5.76
C ARG A 140 2.01 22.09 -7.06
N LEU A 141 2.00 21.42 -8.19
CA LEU A 141 2.11 22.04 -9.52
C LEU A 141 0.96 23.03 -9.77
N SER A 142 -0.26 22.70 -9.37
CA SER A 142 -1.44 23.52 -9.62
C SER A 142 -1.43 24.90 -8.94
N ASN A 143 -0.58 25.07 -7.92
CA ASN A 143 -0.51 26.31 -7.14
C ASN A 143 0.92 26.81 -6.95
N ASN A 144 1.79 26.53 -7.90
CA ASN A 144 3.18 26.96 -7.92
C ASN A 144 3.93 26.58 -6.62
N PHE A 145 3.80 25.32 -6.21
CA PHE A 145 4.46 24.69 -5.06
C PHE A 145 4.10 25.30 -3.68
N GLN A 146 3.01 26.03 -3.58
CA GLN A 146 2.59 26.62 -2.32
C GLN A 146 1.97 25.60 -1.34
N SER A 147 1.34 24.53 -1.84
CA SER A 147 0.85 23.41 -1.01
C SER A 147 1.99 22.72 -0.30
N LYS A 148 1.76 22.33 0.95
CA LYS A 148 2.64 21.40 1.66
C LYS A 148 2.13 19.97 1.49
N VAL A 149 3.07 19.06 1.19
CA VAL A 149 2.85 17.62 1.08
C VAL A 149 3.82 16.91 1.99
N ILE A 150 3.30 16.05 2.88
CA ILE A 150 4.11 15.27 3.82
C ILE A 150 3.62 13.82 3.81
N GLY A 151 4.57 12.88 3.66
CA GLY A 151 4.34 11.45 3.77
C GLY A 151 4.91 10.89 5.09
N VAL A 152 4.18 10.01 5.77
CA VAL A 152 4.58 9.36 7.02
C VAL A 152 4.20 7.88 7.00
N ALA A 153 5.16 6.99 7.21
CA ALA A 153 4.92 5.55 7.36
C ALA A 153 6.09 4.88 8.09
N LEU A 154 5.89 3.69 8.66
CA LEU A 154 7.03 2.90 9.13
C LEU A 154 7.86 2.41 7.93
N LYS A 155 7.24 1.89 6.88
CA LYS A 155 7.91 1.47 5.64
C LYS A 155 8.21 2.70 4.78
N ASP A 156 9.44 2.86 4.33
CA ASP A 156 9.89 3.96 3.44
C ASP A 156 9.00 4.15 2.20
N ARG A 157 8.67 3.06 1.50
CA ARG A 157 7.81 3.06 0.31
C ARG A 157 6.39 3.54 0.60
N GLY A 158 5.89 3.31 1.82
CA GLY A 158 4.59 3.81 2.27
C GLY A 158 4.56 5.32 2.56
N ALA A 159 5.70 5.96 2.76
CA ALA A 159 5.83 7.39 2.92
C ALA A 159 6.22 8.10 1.60
N ILE A 160 7.22 7.55 0.89
CA ILE A 160 7.88 8.16 -0.26
C ILE A 160 6.98 8.16 -1.51
N LEU A 161 6.40 7.00 -1.86
CA LEU A 161 5.59 6.89 -3.09
C LEU A 161 4.32 7.75 -3.04
N PRO A 162 3.58 7.80 -1.90
CA PRO A 162 2.48 8.76 -1.73
C PRO A 162 2.89 10.23 -1.79
N ALA A 163 4.03 10.58 -1.18
CA ALA A 163 4.51 11.94 -1.16
C ALA A 163 4.86 12.45 -2.58
N GLY A 164 5.40 11.57 -3.43
CA GLY A 164 5.74 11.91 -4.81
C GLY A 164 7.08 12.65 -4.96
N HIS A 165 7.29 13.21 -6.16
CA HIS A 165 8.56 13.81 -6.56
C HIS A 165 8.76 15.22 -6.05
N THR A 166 7.70 15.92 -5.67
CA THR A 166 7.75 17.34 -5.33
C THR A 166 7.43 17.62 -3.87
N ALA A 167 7.23 16.60 -3.03
CA ALA A 167 6.83 16.75 -1.64
C ALA A 167 7.81 17.60 -0.82
N ASN A 168 7.31 18.22 0.25
CA ASN A 168 8.13 18.91 1.23
C ASN A 168 8.92 17.96 2.11
N ALA A 169 8.32 16.79 2.41
CA ALA A 169 8.96 15.75 3.21
C ALA A 169 8.30 14.38 3.00
N ALA A 170 9.09 13.33 3.13
CA ALA A 170 8.66 12.00 3.48
C ALA A 170 9.49 11.54 4.67
N TYR A 171 8.82 10.99 5.68
CA TYR A 171 9.45 10.45 6.87
C TYR A 171 9.12 8.98 7.01
N TRP A 172 10.15 8.16 7.30
CA TRP A 172 9.97 6.74 7.55
C TRP A 172 10.79 6.29 8.76
N TYR A 173 10.42 5.14 9.28
CA TYR A 173 11.00 4.63 10.51
C TYR A 173 12.25 3.79 10.22
N GLU A 174 13.34 4.09 10.88
CA GLU A 174 14.56 3.26 10.85
C GLU A 174 14.46 2.17 11.91
N PHE A 175 14.20 0.96 11.47
CA PHE A 175 13.93 -0.19 12.33
C PHE A 175 15.11 -0.61 13.22
N GLU A 176 16.32 -0.17 12.91
CA GLU A 176 17.52 -0.47 13.70
C GLU A 176 17.66 0.48 14.88
N THR A 177 17.44 1.76 14.69
CA THR A 177 17.67 2.82 15.70
C THR A 177 16.42 3.32 16.39
N GLY A 178 15.25 3.02 15.86
CA GLY A 178 13.98 3.50 16.41
C GLY A 178 13.70 4.97 16.11
N LYS A 179 14.31 5.55 15.07
CA LYS A 179 14.18 6.96 14.72
C LYS A 179 13.35 7.14 13.46
N TRP A 180 12.69 8.27 13.37
CA TRP A 180 12.14 8.79 12.13
C TRP A 180 13.24 9.49 11.34
N ILE A 181 13.40 9.10 10.10
CA ILE A 181 14.44 9.58 9.18
C ILE A 181 13.85 10.09 7.87
N SER A 182 14.69 10.69 7.05
CA SER A 182 14.38 11.15 5.69
C SER A 182 15.60 10.98 4.79
N SER A 183 15.60 11.61 3.61
CA SER A 183 16.75 11.67 2.73
C SER A 183 17.02 13.08 2.21
N SER A 184 18.21 13.26 1.66
CA SER A 184 18.60 14.53 1.03
C SER A 184 17.83 14.86 -0.26
N PHE A 185 16.96 13.96 -0.71
CA PHE A 185 15.97 14.25 -1.75
C PHE A 185 14.98 15.32 -1.30
N TYR A 186 14.58 15.30 -0.02
CA TYR A 186 13.54 16.17 0.54
C TYR A 186 14.12 17.35 1.33
N MET A 187 15.23 17.15 2.05
CA MET A 187 15.75 18.14 3.00
C MET A 187 17.24 17.94 3.28
N ASP A 188 17.91 19.00 3.74
CA ASP A 188 19.32 18.96 4.14
C ASP A 188 19.53 18.50 5.59
N LYS A 189 18.53 18.70 6.45
CA LYS A 189 18.51 18.26 7.86
C LYS A 189 17.08 18.00 8.33
N LEU A 190 16.93 17.15 9.34
CA LEU A 190 15.63 17.01 10.01
C LEU A 190 15.21 18.33 10.65
N PRO A 191 13.92 18.72 10.59
CA PRO A 191 13.44 19.89 11.32
C PRO A 191 13.52 19.63 12.84
N ASP A 192 13.72 20.69 13.61
CA ASP A 192 13.91 20.62 15.05
C ASP A 192 12.81 19.85 15.79
N TRP A 193 11.58 19.91 15.29
CA TRP A 193 10.48 19.18 15.88
C TRP A 193 10.63 17.65 15.70
N ALA A 194 11.14 17.20 14.55
CA ALA A 194 11.36 15.77 14.30
C ALA A 194 12.54 15.25 15.10
N GLU A 195 13.62 16.03 15.24
CA GLU A 195 14.72 15.69 16.14
C GLU A 195 14.28 15.59 17.60
N LYS A 196 13.43 16.52 18.07
CA LYS A 196 12.84 16.47 19.41
C LYS A 196 11.93 15.26 19.60
N PHE A 197 11.14 14.90 18.60
CA PHE A 197 10.33 13.68 18.65
C PHE A 197 11.21 12.44 18.76
N ASN A 198 12.27 12.32 17.95
CA ASN A 198 13.24 11.24 18.03
C ASN A 198 13.93 11.18 19.41
N ALA A 199 14.29 12.33 19.98
CA ALA A 199 14.93 12.42 21.28
C ALA A 199 14.00 12.18 22.48
N SER A 200 12.68 12.17 22.27
CA SER A 200 11.69 11.99 23.37
C SER A 200 11.72 10.60 24.02
N GLY A 201 12.35 9.63 23.38
CA GLY A 201 12.35 8.24 23.85
C GLY A 201 11.03 7.49 23.60
N ARG A 202 10.08 8.07 22.83
CA ARG A 202 8.76 7.49 22.64
C ARG A 202 8.78 6.08 22.04
N ALA A 203 9.61 5.85 21.00
CA ALA A 203 9.76 4.53 20.39
C ALA A 203 10.24 3.50 21.41
N LYS A 204 11.22 3.85 22.27
CA LYS A 204 11.72 2.98 23.34
C LYS A 204 10.60 2.65 24.36
N GLN A 205 9.83 3.65 24.79
CA GLN A 205 8.70 3.46 25.69
C GLN A 205 7.69 2.47 25.12
N LEU A 206 7.38 2.57 23.83
CA LEU A 206 6.43 1.67 23.16
C LEU A 206 6.99 0.25 23.02
N VAL A 207 8.29 0.07 22.74
CA VAL A 207 8.94 -1.25 22.76
C VAL A 207 8.83 -1.91 24.14
N GLU A 208 8.94 -1.13 25.22
CA GLU A 208 8.85 -1.63 26.59
C GLU A 208 7.39 -1.92 27.03
N THR A 209 6.39 -1.45 26.25
CA THR A 209 4.98 -1.63 26.55
C THR A 209 4.49 -3.02 26.17
N THR A 210 3.94 -3.77 27.10
CA THR A 210 3.33 -5.07 26.85
C THR A 210 2.01 -4.88 26.08
N TRP A 211 1.82 -5.69 25.05
CA TRP A 211 0.57 -5.76 24.30
C TRP A 211 -0.30 -6.87 24.90
N GLN A 212 -1.33 -6.46 25.62
CA GLN A 212 -2.43 -7.31 26.10
C GLN A 212 -3.66 -7.05 25.23
N THR A 213 -4.57 -7.98 25.14
CA THR A 213 -5.84 -7.78 24.42
C THR A 213 -6.60 -6.57 24.97
N LEU A 214 -7.20 -5.77 24.10
CA LEU A 214 -7.97 -4.57 24.46
C LEU A 214 -9.24 -4.91 25.25
N LYS A 215 -9.80 -6.09 25.01
CA LYS A 215 -10.98 -6.66 25.65
C LYS A 215 -10.66 -8.08 26.17
N PRO A 216 -11.42 -8.64 27.08
CA PRO A 216 -11.32 -10.06 27.41
C PRO A 216 -11.47 -10.95 26.17
N LEU A 217 -10.76 -12.10 26.12
CA LEU A 217 -10.68 -12.97 24.93
C LEU A 217 -12.04 -13.44 24.40
N GLU A 218 -13.05 -13.59 25.28
CA GLU A 218 -14.42 -13.95 24.88
C GLU A 218 -15.11 -12.91 23.96
N HIS A 219 -14.56 -11.72 23.83
CA HIS A 219 -15.05 -10.70 22.90
C HIS A 219 -14.48 -10.84 21.48
N TYR A 220 -13.45 -11.67 21.28
CA TYR A 220 -12.80 -11.88 19.97
C TYR A 220 -13.50 -12.96 19.16
N LYS A 221 -14.82 -12.82 18.97
CA LYS A 221 -15.69 -13.84 18.36
C LYS A 221 -15.47 -14.03 16.86
N MET A 222 -14.77 -13.12 16.20
CA MET A 222 -14.51 -13.16 14.76
C MET A 222 -13.13 -13.71 14.44
N SER A 223 -12.40 -14.14 15.47
CA SER A 223 -11.08 -14.77 15.38
C SER A 223 -11.13 -16.22 15.83
N GLU A 224 -10.11 -16.99 15.47
CA GLU A 224 -9.82 -18.30 16.04
C GLU A 224 -9.36 -18.13 17.50
N THR A 225 -9.19 -19.24 18.22
CA THR A 225 -8.62 -19.19 19.58
C THR A 225 -7.16 -18.75 19.53
N ASP A 226 -6.76 -17.98 20.52
CA ASP A 226 -5.39 -17.52 20.75
C ASP A 226 -4.47 -18.73 21.04
N ASN A 227 -3.71 -19.15 20.12
CA ASN A 227 -2.78 -20.29 20.06
C ASN A 227 -3.09 -21.28 18.92
N GLN A 228 -2.86 -20.83 17.71
CA GLN A 228 -2.94 -21.73 16.56
C GLN A 228 -1.53 -22.21 16.14
N PRO A 229 -1.34 -23.47 15.81
CA PRO A 229 -0.02 -24.03 15.50
C PRO A 229 0.58 -23.51 14.19
N TYR A 230 -0.19 -22.77 13.40
CA TYR A 230 0.21 -22.17 12.14
C TYR A 230 0.46 -20.64 12.25
N GLU A 231 0.31 -20.05 13.41
CA GLU A 231 0.73 -18.68 13.71
C GLU A 231 2.23 -18.65 14.02
N ARG A 232 2.86 -17.55 13.67
CA ARG A 232 4.27 -17.33 13.99
C ARG A 232 4.37 -16.32 15.14
N PRO A 233 5.13 -16.61 16.20
CA PRO A 233 5.32 -15.67 17.30
C PRO A 233 6.01 -14.39 16.80
N ILE A 234 5.85 -13.28 17.54
CA ILE A 234 6.65 -12.07 17.34
C ILE A 234 8.13 -12.43 17.48
N SER A 235 8.97 -11.82 16.66
CA SER A 235 10.40 -12.11 16.68
C SER A 235 11.02 -11.86 18.06
N GLY A 236 11.56 -12.93 18.65
CA GLY A 236 12.09 -12.95 20.02
C GLY A 236 11.16 -13.59 21.05
N GLU A 237 9.91 -13.91 20.69
CA GLU A 237 8.99 -14.70 21.52
C GLU A 237 9.05 -16.19 21.16
N THR A 238 8.60 -17.04 22.09
CA THR A 238 8.55 -18.51 21.92
C THR A 238 7.14 -19.04 21.68
N SER A 239 6.10 -18.22 21.88
CA SER A 239 4.70 -18.55 21.71
C SER A 239 3.99 -17.46 20.92
N PRO A 240 3.00 -17.79 20.07
CA PRO A 240 2.17 -16.80 19.40
C PRO A 240 1.01 -16.28 20.26
N THR A 241 0.98 -16.56 21.56
CA THR A 241 -0.14 -16.24 22.45
C THR A 241 0.07 -14.96 23.24
N PHE A 242 -1.01 -14.26 23.54
CA PHE A 242 -0.99 -13.12 24.45
C PHE A 242 -0.50 -13.47 25.87
N PRO A 243 0.19 -12.54 26.58
CA PRO A 243 0.54 -11.19 26.13
C PRO A 243 1.79 -11.16 25.27
N HIS A 244 1.87 -10.19 24.35
CA HIS A 244 3.01 -9.95 23.49
C HIS A 244 3.87 -8.78 23.92
N LYS A 245 5.13 -8.75 23.50
CA LYS A 245 6.03 -7.63 23.71
C LYS A 245 7.04 -7.50 22.57
N ALA A 246 7.20 -6.30 22.06
CA ALA A 246 8.31 -6.02 21.15
C ALA A 246 9.65 -6.21 21.90
N SER A 247 10.61 -6.89 21.27
CA SER A 247 11.94 -7.13 21.83
C SER A 247 12.97 -6.08 21.42
N SER A 248 12.65 -5.29 20.38
CA SER A 248 13.54 -4.30 19.78
C SER A 248 12.74 -3.27 18.98
N PHE A 249 13.43 -2.24 18.49
CA PHE A 249 12.83 -1.28 17.56
C PHE A 249 12.35 -1.94 16.27
N SER A 250 13.04 -2.97 15.78
CA SER A 250 12.65 -3.69 14.57
C SER A 250 11.35 -4.49 14.72
N THR A 251 11.04 -4.96 15.92
CA THR A 251 9.83 -5.74 16.20
C THR A 251 8.65 -4.88 16.63
N LEU A 252 8.84 -3.58 16.84
CA LEU A 252 7.76 -2.65 17.19
C LEU A 252 6.63 -2.67 16.16
N GLY A 253 6.99 -2.76 14.87
CA GLY A 253 6.01 -2.86 13.78
C GLY A 253 5.15 -4.12 13.79
N GLN A 254 5.54 -5.17 14.53
CA GLN A 254 4.73 -6.38 14.71
C GLN A 254 3.62 -6.22 15.76
N THR A 255 3.58 -5.09 16.46
CA THR A 255 2.61 -4.75 17.50
C THR A 255 1.77 -3.53 17.10
N PRO A 256 0.60 -3.29 17.72
CA PRO A 256 -0.20 -2.09 17.46
C PRO A 256 0.51 -0.78 17.81
N TRP A 257 1.59 -0.87 18.58
CA TRP A 257 2.38 0.30 18.95
C TRP A 257 3.11 0.93 17.75
N GLY A 258 3.31 0.17 16.68
CA GLY A 258 3.75 0.71 15.39
C GLY A 258 2.74 1.69 14.79
N ASN A 259 1.43 1.42 14.91
CA ASN A 259 0.38 2.34 14.49
C ASN A 259 0.32 3.58 15.38
N THR A 260 0.39 3.39 16.71
CA THR A 260 0.43 4.49 17.69
C THR A 260 1.59 5.45 17.36
N LEU A 261 2.80 4.91 17.13
CA LEU A 261 3.97 5.72 16.80
C LEU A 261 3.80 6.48 15.47
N THR A 262 3.22 5.82 14.46
CA THR A 262 2.93 6.43 13.15
C THR A 262 1.93 7.58 13.28
N LYS A 263 0.80 7.36 13.97
CA LYS A 263 -0.20 8.40 14.22
C LYS A 263 0.38 9.59 14.99
N GLU A 264 1.12 9.33 16.07
CA GLU A 264 1.70 10.40 16.89
C GLU A 264 2.65 11.27 16.09
N PHE A 265 3.54 10.66 15.28
CA PHE A 265 4.46 11.39 14.42
C PHE A 265 3.73 12.17 13.31
N ALA A 266 2.71 11.56 12.69
CA ALA A 266 1.90 12.21 11.66
C ALA A 266 1.14 13.42 12.20
N LEU A 267 0.55 13.33 13.40
CA LEU A 267 -0.12 14.45 14.06
C LEU A 267 0.86 15.54 14.52
N GLU A 268 2.08 15.17 14.93
CA GLU A 268 3.12 16.15 15.24
C GLU A 268 3.56 16.89 13.98
N ALA A 269 3.80 16.19 12.86
CA ALA A 269 4.09 16.81 11.56
C ALA A 269 2.94 17.73 11.12
N PHE A 270 1.69 17.29 11.22
CA PHE A 270 0.51 18.08 10.92
C PHE A 270 0.50 19.41 11.69
N ARG A 271 0.77 19.39 12.99
CA ARG A 271 0.77 20.58 13.85
C ARG A 271 1.95 21.49 13.59
N LYS A 272 3.17 20.93 13.54
CA LYS A 272 4.41 21.72 13.41
C LYS A 272 4.59 22.33 12.04
N GLU A 273 4.10 21.65 11.01
CA GLU A 273 4.13 22.18 9.64
C GLU A 273 2.91 23.05 9.31
N ASN A 274 1.97 23.22 10.26
CA ASN A 274 0.75 24.01 10.09
C ASN A 274 -0.09 23.57 8.88
N LEU A 275 -0.20 22.24 8.65
CA LEU A 275 -0.98 21.72 7.54
C LEU A 275 -2.46 22.09 7.68
N GLY A 276 -3.06 22.56 6.59
CA GLY A 276 -4.46 23.00 6.55
C GLY A 276 -4.78 24.28 7.33
N LYS A 277 -3.79 24.96 7.90
CA LYS A 277 -3.99 26.23 8.66
C LYS A 277 -3.76 27.49 7.80
N ARG A 278 -3.45 27.29 6.52
CA ARG A 278 -3.29 28.35 5.52
C ARG A 278 -4.50 28.35 4.58
N ASN A 279 -4.68 29.41 3.78
CA ASN A 279 -5.73 29.45 2.75
C ASN A 279 -5.32 28.69 1.46
N ILE A 280 -4.66 27.57 1.62
CA ILE A 280 -4.12 26.72 0.56
C ILE A 280 -4.35 25.27 1.00
N THR A 281 -4.77 24.42 0.08
CA THR A 281 -4.93 22.99 0.35
C THR A 281 -3.57 22.35 0.57
N ASP A 282 -3.37 21.71 1.72
CA ASP A 282 -2.20 20.88 2.01
C ASP A 282 -2.57 19.39 1.95
N PHE A 283 -1.59 18.50 1.90
CA PHE A 283 -1.82 17.06 1.82
C PHE A 283 -0.95 16.31 2.85
N LEU A 284 -1.60 15.45 3.64
CA LEU A 284 -0.96 14.53 4.58
C LEU A 284 -1.22 13.08 4.14
N CYS A 285 -0.14 12.36 3.82
CA CYS A 285 -0.19 10.94 3.48
C CYS A 285 0.26 10.14 4.70
N VAL A 286 -0.60 9.27 5.23
CA VAL A 286 -0.29 8.42 6.37
C VAL A 286 -0.52 6.98 5.98
N SER A 287 0.52 6.14 6.12
CA SER A 287 0.40 4.70 5.90
C SER A 287 0.71 3.93 7.19
N PHE A 288 -0.25 3.16 7.64
CA PHE A 288 -0.14 2.28 8.81
C PHE A 288 0.43 0.93 8.39
N SER A 289 1.72 0.71 8.59
CA SER A 289 2.42 -0.50 8.13
C SER A 289 2.32 -1.68 9.09
N ALA A 290 1.99 -1.47 10.36
CA ALA A 290 1.97 -2.52 11.37
C ALA A 290 0.92 -3.61 11.09
N PRO A 291 -0.26 -3.35 10.50
CA PRO A 291 -1.22 -4.39 10.18
C PRO A 291 -0.67 -5.46 9.23
N ASP A 292 0.15 -5.07 8.24
CA ASP A 292 0.81 -6.01 7.33
C ASP A 292 1.91 -6.82 8.03
N ILE A 293 2.78 -6.13 8.78
CA ILE A 293 3.90 -6.78 9.47
C ILE A 293 3.37 -7.82 10.48
N ASN A 294 2.29 -7.52 11.17
CA ASN A 294 1.59 -8.43 12.08
C ASN A 294 0.84 -9.52 11.32
N GLY A 295 0.05 -9.13 10.31
CA GLY A 295 -0.78 -10.03 9.53
C GLY A 295 -0.02 -11.15 8.84
N HIS A 296 1.21 -10.89 8.39
CA HIS A 296 2.10 -11.93 7.86
C HIS A 296 2.42 -13.05 8.86
N ALA A 297 2.48 -12.72 10.14
CA ALA A 297 2.78 -13.69 11.19
C ALA A 297 1.54 -14.45 11.65
N PHE A 298 0.49 -13.73 11.98
CA PHE A 298 -0.68 -14.26 12.66
C PHE A 298 -1.85 -14.61 11.72
N GLY A 299 -1.93 -13.95 10.56
CA GLY A 299 -2.97 -14.18 9.56
C GLY A 299 -4.32 -13.53 9.89
N PRO A 300 -5.25 -13.50 8.91
CA PRO A 300 -6.46 -12.67 8.96
C PRO A 300 -7.55 -13.14 9.93
N PHE A 301 -7.38 -14.28 10.60
CA PHE A 301 -8.33 -14.82 11.55
C PHE A 301 -7.79 -14.94 12.99
N SER A 302 -6.65 -14.33 13.27
CA SER A 302 -6.05 -14.33 14.60
C SER A 302 -6.67 -13.29 15.54
N VAL A 303 -6.50 -13.51 16.83
CA VAL A 303 -6.87 -12.54 17.88
C VAL A 303 -6.04 -11.27 17.75
N GLU A 304 -4.77 -11.42 17.38
CA GLU A 304 -3.80 -10.33 17.21
C GLU A 304 -4.24 -9.37 16.09
N VAL A 305 -4.67 -9.90 14.95
CA VAL A 305 -5.17 -9.05 13.85
C VAL A 305 -6.48 -8.36 14.27
N GLN A 306 -7.41 -9.04 14.94
CA GLN A 306 -8.62 -8.39 15.42
C GLN A 306 -8.30 -7.29 16.43
N ASP A 307 -7.41 -7.53 17.41
CA ASP A 307 -7.00 -6.51 18.40
C ASP A 307 -6.27 -5.33 17.75
N MET A 308 -5.41 -5.61 16.77
CA MET A 308 -4.72 -4.61 15.96
C MET A 308 -5.73 -3.64 15.31
N TYR A 309 -6.79 -4.17 14.68
CA TYR A 309 -7.82 -3.35 14.03
C TYR A 309 -8.74 -2.62 15.02
N MET A 310 -9.05 -3.21 16.17
CA MET A 310 -9.80 -2.53 17.23
C MET A 310 -9.03 -1.32 17.78
N ARG A 311 -7.70 -1.43 17.93
CA ARG A 311 -6.83 -0.33 18.35
C ARG A 311 -6.64 0.71 17.25
N LEU A 312 -6.46 0.27 16.02
CA LEU A 312 -6.34 1.16 14.88
C LEU A 312 -7.60 2.00 14.66
N ASP A 313 -8.79 1.45 14.94
CA ASP A 313 -10.05 2.20 14.94
C ASP A 313 -10.00 3.40 15.92
N LEU A 314 -9.44 3.20 17.11
CA LEU A 314 -9.28 4.28 18.11
C LEU A 314 -8.23 5.31 17.66
N GLU A 315 -7.15 4.88 17.01
CA GLU A 315 -6.13 5.78 16.44
C GLU A 315 -6.71 6.66 15.33
N ILE A 316 -7.53 6.08 14.44
CA ILE A 316 -8.24 6.81 13.38
C ILE A 316 -9.26 7.78 14.00
N ALA A 317 -9.99 7.36 15.04
CA ALA A 317 -10.92 8.23 15.74
C ALA A 317 -10.23 9.48 16.31
N GLU A 318 -9.07 9.30 16.95
CA GLU A 318 -8.26 10.41 17.48
C GLU A 318 -7.75 11.35 16.37
N MET A 319 -7.33 10.80 15.23
CA MET A 319 -6.95 11.63 14.08
C MET A 319 -8.12 12.48 13.57
N LEU A 320 -9.28 11.88 13.37
CA LEU A 320 -10.49 12.58 12.91
C LEU A 320 -10.93 13.66 13.91
N GLU A 321 -10.93 13.37 15.21
CA GLU A 321 -11.24 14.35 16.26
C GLU A 321 -10.23 15.51 16.28
N THR A 322 -8.94 15.21 16.04
CA THR A 322 -7.91 16.24 15.95
C THR A 322 -8.15 17.16 14.75
N PHE A 323 -8.48 16.61 13.58
CA PHE A 323 -8.79 17.41 12.38
C PHE A 323 -10.08 18.21 12.57
N ASP A 324 -11.13 17.63 13.17
CA ASP A 324 -12.35 18.36 13.50
C ASP A 324 -12.07 19.59 14.39
N LYS A 325 -11.22 19.41 15.42
CA LYS A 325 -10.87 20.47 16.37
C LYS A 325 -9.97 21.54 15.74
N GLU A 326 -8.96 21.16 14.98
CA GLU A 326 -7.89 22.06 14.55
C GLU A 326 -8.12 22.65 13.16
N ILE A 327 -8.84 21.99 12.26
CA ILE A 327 -9.18 22.43 10.90
C ILE A 327 -10.64 22.85 10.78
N GLY A 328 -11.50 22.20 11.54
CA GLY A 328 -12.95 22.34 11.50
C GLY A 328 -13.64 21.28 10.68
N LYS A 329 -14.73 20.73 11.21
CA LYS A 329 -15.57 19.73 10.53
C LYS A 329 -16.00 20.24 9.15
N GLY A 330 -15.84 19.43 8.10
CA GLY A 330 -16.18 19.79 6.72
C GLY A 330 -15.14 20.66 5.99
N ASN A 331 -14.01 21.03 6.61
CA ASN A 331 -12.92 21.76 5.96
C ASN A 331 -11.74 20.87 5.53
N TYR A 332 -11.80 19.58 5.79
CA TYR A 332 -10.80 18.61 5.37
C TYR A 332 -11.46 17.43 4.65
N LEU A 333 -10.71 16.79 3.78
CA LEU A 333 -11.12 15.64 2.98
C LEU A 333 -10.26 14.44 3.38
N VAL A 334 -10.88 13.31 3.65
CA VAL A 334 -10.19 12.04 3.94
C VAL A 334 -10.59 11.00 2.90
N PHE A 335 -9.63 10.24 2.39
CA PHE A 335 -9.89 8.91 1.87
C PHE A 335 -9.11 7.88 2.70
N LEU A 336 -9.71 6.70 2.88
CA LEU A 336 -9.09 5.56 3.52
C LEU A 336 -9.17 4.35 2.60
N THR A 337 -8.03 3.69 2.40
CA THR A 337 -7.93 2.48 1.58
C THR A 337 -6.82 1.56 2.10
N ALA A 338 -6.51 0.50 1.34
CA ALA A 338 -5.37 -0.37 1.57
C ALA A 338 -4.55 -0.54 0.29
N ASP A 339 -3.28 -0.85 0.43
CA ASP A 339 -2.35 -1.12 -0.66
C ASP A 339 -2.46 -2.54 -1.23
N HIS A 340 -3.05 -3.47 -0.49
CA HIS A 340 -3.46 -4.82 -0.87
C HIS A 340 -4.23 -5.48 0.27
N GLY A 341 -4.83 -6.65 0.00
CA GLY A 341 -5.34 -7.55 1.02
C GLY A 341 -4.32 -8.65 1.38
N VAL A 342 -4.81 -9.84 1.78
CA VAL A 342 -3.96 -10.96 2.20
C VAL A 342 -4.70 -12.29 2.04
N ALA A 343 -3.99 -13.37 1.70
CA ALA A 343 -4.52 -14.73 1.71
C ALA A 343 -4.73 -15.24 3.13
N ASP A 344 -5.62 -16.22 3.27
CA ASP A 344 -5.70 -16.99 4.51
C ASP A 344 -4.43 -17.85 4.68
N ILE A 345 -4.06 -18.13 5.93
CA ILE A 345 -2.98 -19.09 6.20
C ILE A 345 -3.34 -20.44 5.57
N PRO A 346 -2.45 -21.09 4.80
CA PRO A 346 -2.79 -22.37 4.14
C PRO A 346 -3.29 -23.46 5.08
N ALA A 347 -2.77 -23.53 6.30
CA ALA A 347 -3.24 -24.51 7.30
C ALA A 347 -4.67 -24.20 7.80
N PHE A 348 -5.01 -22.91 7.99
CA PHE A 348 -6.38 -22.48 8.27
C PHE A 348 -7.33 -22.85 7.13
N SER A 349 -6.95 -22.58 5.88
CA SER A 349 -7.75 -22.96 4.70
C SER A 349 -8.00 -24.46 4.65
N LYS A 350 -6.97 -25.31 4.87
CA LYS A 350 -7.10 -26.77 4.94
C LYS A 350 -8.02 -27.24 6.06
N LYS A 351 -7.93 -26.65 7.26
CA LYS A 351 -8.84 -26.91 8.38
C LYS A 351 -10.30 -26.69 7.99
N ASN A 352 -10.54 -25.68 7.15
CA ASN A 352 -11.85 -25.33 6.61
C ASN A 352 -12.19 -26.03 5.28
N ARG A 353 -11.46 -27.10 4.91
CA ARG A 353 -11.66 -27.91 3.70
C ARG A 353 -11.49 -27.14 2.38
N ILE A 354 -10.74 -26.06 2.40
CA ILE A 354 -10.36 -25.31 1.20
C ILE A 354 -9.02 -25.83 0.71
N PRO A 355 -8.88 -26.23 -0.58
CA PRO A 355 -7.60 -26.64 -1.13
C PRO A 355 -6.57 -25.50 -1.01
N ALA A 356 -5.48 -25.77 -0.31
CA ALA A 356 -4.44 -24.78 -0.03
C ALA A 356 -3.10 -25.49 0.21
N GLY A 357 -2.00 -24.75 0.20
CA GLY A 357 -0.69 -25.29 0.52
C GLY A 357 0.46 -24.32 0.33
N ASN A 358 1.66 -24.85 0.49
CA ASN A 358 2.88 -24.15 0.22
C ASN A 358 3.49 -24.69 -1.07
N ALA A 359 3.90 -23.78 -1.95
CA ALA A 359 4.63 -24.08 -3.16
C ALA A 359 6.14 -24.14 -2.83
N ALA A 360 6.82 -25.08 -3.43
CA ALA A 360 8.27 -25.19 -3.32
C ALA A 360 8.99 -24.05 -4.06
N ASP A 361 10.27 -23.83 -3.74
CA ASP A 361 11.12 -23.05 -4.62
C ASP A 361 11.44 -23.85 -5.89
N PHE A 362 10.90 -23.39 -7.02
CA PHE A 362 11.05 -24.08 -8.30
C PHE A 362 12.40 -23.82 -8.99
N VAL A 363 13.12 -22.77 -8.60
CA VAL A 363 14.34 -22.33 -9.33
C VAL A 363 15.40 -23.41 -9.43
N PRO A 364 15.75 -24.17 -8.37
CA PRO A 364 16.75 -25.24 -8.46
C PRO A 364 16.35 -26.34 -9.46
N SER A 365 15.15 -26.87 -9.35
CA SER A 365 14.65 -27.95 -10.22
C SER A 365 14.50 -27.48 -11.69
N LEU A 366 14.07 -26.27 -11.90
CA LEU A 366 13.96 -25.69 -13.25
C LEU A 366 15.33 -25.51 -13.91
N ASN A 367 16.33 -25.01 -13.18
CA ASN A 367 17.70 -24.92 -13.69
C ASN A 367 18.26 -26.31 -14.08
N GLU A 368 17.95 -27.35 -13.30
CA GLU A 368 18.34 -28.73 -13.65
C GLU A 368 17.63 -29.22 -14.94
N HIS A 369 16.31 -29.00 -15.06
CA HIS A 369 15.56 -29.39 -16.27
C HIS A 369 16.06 -28.68 -17.52
N ILE A 370 16.37 -27.38 -17.43
CA ILE A 370 16.86 -26.60 -18.55
C ILE A 370 18.28 -27.05 -18.90
N SER A 371 19.15 -27.27 -17.90
CA SER A 371 20.52 -27.75 -18.09
C SER A 371 20.59 -29.13 -18.76
N LYS A 372 19.70 -30.04 -18.43
CA LYS A 372 19.60 -31.36 -19.11
C LYS A 372 19.32 -31.23 -20.60
N LYS A 373 18.62 -30.18 -21.02
CA LYS A 373 18.25 -29.99 -22.42
C LYS A 373 19.27 -29.13 -23.20
N PHE A 374 19.83 -28.09 -22.59
CA PHE A 374 20.61 -27.07 -23.28
C PHE A 374 22.07 -26.97 -22.77
N GLY A 375 22.46 -27.84 -21.82
CA GLY A 375 23.79 -27.86 -21.23
C GLY A 375 23.85 -27.05 -19.93
N GLU A 376 24.87 -27.33 -19.14
CA GLU A 376 25.07 -26.77 -17.79
C GLU A 376 25.08 -25.25 -17.80
N GLY A 377 24.45 -24.67 -16.73
CA GLY A 377 24.42 -23.25 -16.49
C GLY A 377 23.32 -22.79 -15.52
N LYS A 378 23.45 -21.59 -14.98
CA LYS A 378 22.42 -20.93 -14.20
C LYS A 378 21.51 -20.17 -15.19
N TRP A 379 20.47 -20.83 -15.69
CA TRP A 379 19.53 -20.32 -16.69
C TRP A 379 18.51 -19.33 -16.12
N ILE A 380 17.98 -19.64 -14.92
CA ILE A 380 17.11 -18.76 -14.13
C ILE A 380 17.98 -18.17 -13.03
N LEU A 381 18.13 -16.86 -13.04
CA LEU A 381 18.92 -16.13 -12.07
C LEU A 381 18.16 -15.95 -10.76
N TYR A 382 16.89 -15.57 -10.88
CA TYR A 382 16.06 -15.17 -9.75
C TYR A 382 14.60 -15.53 -9.97
N SER A 383 13.87 -15.71 -8.86
CA SER A 383 12.41 -15.73 -8.82
C SER A 383 11.97 -14.65 -7.84
N GLU A 384 11.30 -13.61 -8.36
CA GLU A 384 10.81 -12.50 -7.56
C GLU A 384 9.39 -12.14 -8.01
N ASN A 385 8.49 -11.84 -7.07
CA ASN A 385 7.08 -11.50 -7.37
C ASN A 385 6.37 -12.57 -8.23
N GLN A 386 6.68 -13.87 -8.02
CA GLN A 386 6.24 -15.01 -8.83
C GLN A 386 6.72 -14.96 -10.28
N GLN A 387 7.68 -14.10 -10.61
CA GLN A 387 8.26 -13.99 -11.94
C GLN A 387 9.66 -14.61 -11.97
N LEU A 388 9.97 -15.28 -13.08
CA LEU A 388 11.28 -15.88 -13.31
C LEU A 388 12.10 -14.96 -14.21
N HIS A 389 13.31 -14.64 -13.78
CA HIS A 389 14.26 -13.79 -14.47
C HIS A 389 15.38 -14.63 -15.08
N LEU A 390 15.53 -14.58 -16.41
CA LEU A 390 16.45 -15.41 -17.17
C LEU A 390 17.84 -14.80 -17.27
N ASN A 391 18.83 -15.67 -17.48
CA ASN A 391 20.20 -15.28 -17.78
C ASN A 391 20.38 -15.03 -19.29
N HIS A 392 20.13 -13.81 -19.73
CA HIS A 392 20.24 -13.42 -21.14
C HIS A 392 21.65 -13.61 -21.71
N THR A 393 22.71 -13.43 -20.90
CA THR A 393 24.08 -13.70 -21.34
C THR A 393 24.27 -15.18 -21.66
N LEU A 394 23.76 -16.07 -20.81
CA LEU A 394 23.85 -17.51 -21.05
C LEU A 394 23.00 -17.94 -22.26
N LEU A 395 21.81 -17.36 -22.43
CA LEU A 395 20.95 -17.59 -23.60
C LEU A 395 21.70 -17.28 -24.90
N GLN A 396 22.38 -16.14 -24.98
CA GLN A 396 23.18 -15.76 -26.13
C GLN A 396 24.37 -16.72 -26.36
N GLN A 397 25.13 -17.04 -25.31
CA GLN A 397 26.28 -17.94 -25.36
C GLN A 397 25.93 -19.34 -25.88
N LYS A 398 24.77 -19.84 -25.48
CA LYS A 398 24.28 -21.17 -25.83
C LYS A 398 23.41 -21.18 -27.09
N ASN A 399 23.16 -20.03 -27.69
CA ASN A 399 22.24 -19.85 -28.84
C ASN A 399 20.86 -20.46 -28.60
N VAL A 400 20.31 -20.21 -27.39
CA VAL A 400 19.00 -20.68 -26.94
C VAL A 400 18.06 -19.48 -26.82
N SER A 401 16.86 -19.58 -27.39
CA SER A 401 15.86 -18.53 -27.32
C SER A 401 15.08 -18.60 -25.99
N VAL A 402 14.53 -17.46 -25.57
CA VAL A 402 13.60 -17.38 -24.41
C VAL A 402 12.44 -18.37 -24.59
N ARG A 403 11.90 -18.48 -25.82
CA ARG A 403 10.82 -19.42 -26.15
C ARG A 403 11.18 -20.88 -25.87
N GLN A 404 12.39 -21.29 -26.22
CA GLN A 404 12.84 -22.67 -25.98
C GLN A 404 12.93 -22.98 -24.49
N VAL A 405 13.36 -22.01 -23.67
CA VAL A 405 13.38 -22.13 -22.21
C VAL A 405 11.96 -22.17 -21.66
N PHE A 406 11.07 -21.32 -22.16
CA PHE A 406 9.65 -21.30 -21.77
C PHE A 406 8.99 -22.67 -21.88
N GLU A 407 9.19 -23.38 -23.01
CA GLU A 407 8.60 -24.70 -23.22
C GLU A 407 9.07 -25.73 -22.16
N VAL A 408 10.34 -25.66 -21.73
CA VAL A 408 10.86 -26.52 -20.67
C VAL A 408 10.25 -26.17 -19.32
N VAL A 409 10.22 -24.89 -18.97
CA VAL A 409 9.67 -24.38 -17.73
C VAL A 409 8.18 -24.71 -17.61
N ARG A 410 7.42 -24.41 -18.68
CA ARG A 410 5.99 -24.69 -18.74
C ARG A 410 5.70 -26.19 -18.59
N TYR A 411 6.44 -27.04 -19.28
CA TYR A 411 6.28 -28.51 -19.19
C TYR A 411 6.56 -29.02 -17.77
N ALA A 412 7.58 -28.53 -17.11
CA ALA A 412 7.91 -28.92 -15.75
C ALA A 412 6.84 -28.44 -14.74
N LEU A 413 6.51 -27.14 -14.76
CA LEU A 413 5.64 -26.52 -13.77
C LEU A 413 4.16 -26.92 -13.88
N LEU A 414 3.64 -27.22 -15.08
CA LEU A 414 2.25 -27.68 -15.21
C LEU A 414 2.00 -29.07 -14.60
N ARG A 415 3.03 -29.77 -14.13
CA ARG A 415 2.93 -31.02 -13.37
C ARG A 415 2.86 -30.83 -11.86
N GLU A 416 3.22 -29.63 -11.41
CA GLU A 416 3.17 -29.29 -10.01
C GLU A 416 1.72 -29.01 -9.59
N LYS A 417 1.29 -29.62 -8.49
CA LYS A 417 -0.11 -29.56 -8.01
C LYS A 417 -0.56 -28.15 -7.63
N GLU A 418 0.38 -27.29 -7.22
CA GLU A 418 0.19 -25.91 -6.80
C GLU A 418 0.10 -24.91 -7.95
N VAL A 419 0.61 -25.25 -9.10
CA VAL A 419 0.66 -24.35 -10.26
C VAL A 419 -0.67 -24.40 -11.03
N TYR A 420 -1.22 -23.22 -11.30
CA TYR A 420 -2.38 -23.05 -12.18
C TYR A 420 -1.94 -22.97 -13.64
N THR A 421 -1.00 -22.07 -13.94
CA THR A 421 -0.44 -21.91 -15.28
C THR A 421 0.92 -21.17 -15.24
N VAL A 422 1.62 -21.16 -16.38
CA VAL A 422 2.81 -20.35 -16.59
C VAL A 422 2.56 -19.45 -17.79
N VAL A 423 2.84 -18.16 -17.64
CA VAL A 423 2.60 -17.14 -18.66
C VAL A 423 3.93 -16.66 -19.23
N ASN A 424 4.03 -16.66 -20.56
CA ASN A 424 5.17 -16.05 -21.26
C ASN A 424 4.92 -14.53 -21.38
N LEU A 425 5.55 -13.75 -20.50
CA LEU A 425 5.47 -12.29 -20.53
C LEU A 425 6.34 -11.69 -21.64
N TRP A 426 7.48 -12.31 -21.93
CA TRP A 426 8.44 -11.83 -22.93
C TRP A 426 7.86 -11.78 -24.35
N ASP A 427 7.19 -12.85 -24.78
CA ASP A 427 6.57 -12.92 -26.09
C ASP A 427 5.13 -12.35 -26.11
N ASN A 428 4.70 -11.71 -25.02
CA ASN A 428 3.36 -11.13 -24.86
C ASN A 428 2.20 -12.14 -25.08
N GLU A 429 2.40 -13.40 -24.68
CA GLU A 429 1.41 -14.49 -24.83
C GLU A 429 0.44 -14.60 -23.65
N ILE A 430 0.18 -13.48 -22.99
CA ILE A 430 -0.63 -13.43 -21.74
C ILE A 430 -2.05 -13.94 -21.98
N GLN A 431 -2.70 -13.53 -23.07
CA GLN A 431 -4.08 -13.92 -23.39
C GLN A 431 -4.25 -15.38 -23.78
N GLN A 432 -3.17 -16.03 -24.24
CA GLN A 432 -3.21 -17.46 -24.60
C GLN A 432 -3.16 -18.37 -23.37
N SER A 433 -2.69 -17.84 -22.24
CA SER A 433 -2.43 -18.61 -21.03
C SER A 433 -3.48 -18.41 -19.92
N LEU A 434 -4.30 -17.35 -20.02
CA LEU A 434 -5.25 -16.94 -19.00
C LEU A 434 -6.58 -16.48 -19.61
N PRO A 435 -7.72 -16.66 -18.89
CA PRO A 435 -8.98 -16.01 -19.23
C PRO A 435 -8.82 -14.49 -19.32
N ASP A 436 -9.57 -13.83 -20.21
CA ASP A 436 -9.44 -12.39 -20.55
C ASP A 436 -9.33 -11.46 -19.34
N TYR A 437 -10.15 -11.69 -18.31
CA TYR A 437 -10.11 -10.89 -17.10
C TYR A 437 -8.74 -10.95 -16.41
N TYR A 438 -8.21 -12.15 -16.16
CA TYR A 438 -6.90 -12.32 -15.51
C TYR A 438 -5.74 -11.91 -16.42
N ALA A 439 -5.87 -12.15 -17.73
CA ALA A 439 -4.91 -11.69 -18.72
C ALA A 439 -4.75 -10.16 -18.68
N LYS A 440 -5.85 -9.42 -18.56
CA LYS A 440 -5.83 -7.96 -18.39
C LYS A 440 -5.09 -7.54 -17.12
N LEU A 441 -5.32 -8.22 -15.98
CA LEU A 441 -4.63 -7.93 -14.72
C LEU A 441 -3.12 -8.14 -14.84
N VAL A 442 -2.69 -9.25 -15.46
CA VAL A 442 -1.26 -9.53 -15.71
C VAL A 442 -0.64 -8.50 -16.65
N LYS A 443 -1.33 -8.13 -17.72
CA LYS A 443 -0.88 -7.09 -18.66
C LYS A 443 -0.68 -5.75 -17.98
N ASN A 444 -1.56 -5.38 -17.06
CA ASN A 444 -1.46 -4.14 -16.29
C ASN A 444 -0.29 -4.13 -15.29
N SER A 445 0.27 -5.30 -14.98
CA SER A 445 1.44 -5.44 -14.11
C SER A 445 2.77 -5.48 -14.86
N TYR A 446 2.75 -5.78 -16.16
CA TYR A 446 3.97 -6.05 -16.93
C TYR A 446 4.64 -4.77 -17.40
N HIS A 447 5.92 -4.60 -17.05
CA HIS A 447 6.79 -3.53 -17.55
C HIS A 447 8.03 -4.15 -18.21
N PRO A 448 8.29 -3.87 -19.50
CA PRO A 448 9.29 -4.60 -20.30
C PRO A 448 10.74 -4.58 -19.78
N LYS A 449 11.10 -3.56 -18.98
CA LYS A 449 12.45 -3.40 -18.43
C LYS A 449 12.61 -3.86 -16.99
N ARG A 450 11.51 -4.21 -16.31
CA ARG A 450 11.50 -4.46 -14.85
C ARG A 450 10.82 -5.77 -14.46
N SER A 451 9.99 -6.33 -15.33
CA SER A 451 9.35 -7.61 -15.12
C SER A 451 10.21 -8.76 -15.61
N GLY A 452 10.06 -9.93 -14.99
CA GLY A 452 10.68 -11.17 -15.46
C GLY A 452 10.06 -11.68 -16.77
N GLU A 453 10.69 -12.67 -17.37
CA GLU A 453 10.27 -13.23 -18.65
C GLU A 453 9.04 -14.14 -18.54
N PHE A 454 8.88 -14.83 -17.41
CA PHE A 454 7.77 -15.74 -17.18
C PHE A 454 7.10 -15.46 -15.83
N LEU A 455 5.76 -15.53 -15.79
CA LEU A 455 4.99 -15.47 -14.56
C LEU A 455 4.50 -16.88 -14.20
N VAL A 456 4.80 -17.34 -13.00
CA VAL A 456 4.26 -18.58 -12.43
C VAL A 456 2.99 -18.23 -11.66
N VAL A 457 1.84 -18.65 -12.15
CA VAL A 457 0.57 -18.44 -11.47
C VAL A 457 0.26 -19.63 -10.57
N LEU A 458 0.27 -19.41 -9.27
CA LEU A 458 -0.16 -20.43 -8.29
C LEU A 458 -1.69 -20.50 -8.23
N LYS A 459 -2.21 -21.65 -7.83
CA LYS A 459 -3.64 -21.79 -7.51
C LYS A 459 -4.03 -20.93 -6.30
N PRO A 460 -5.33 -20.57 -6.15
CA PRO A 460 -5.78 -19.81 -4.98
C PRO A 460 -5.36 -20.50 -3.66
N ALA A 461 -4.99 -19.71 -2.66
CA ALA A 461 -4.54 -20.16 -1.34
C ALA A 461 -3.25 -21.02 -1.33
N TRP A 462 -2.47 -21.01 -2.42
CA TRP A 462 -1.12 -21.55 -2.45
C TRP A 462 -0.11 -20.42 -2.32
N LEU A 463 0.83 -20.56 -1.37
CA LEU A 463 1.84 -19.54 -1.06
C LEU A 463 3.25 -20.15 -1.15
N ALA A 464 4.24 -19.38 -1.55
CA ALA A 464 5.64 -19.78 -1.52
C ALA A 464 6.32 -19.26 -0.25
N GLY A 465 7.14 -20.10 0.41
CA GLY A 465 7.96 -19.69 1.56
C GLY A 465 7.25 -19.62 2.92
N PHE A 466 6.07 -20.23 3.06
CA PHE A 466 5.25 -20.17 4.30
C PHE A 466 5.02 -21.54 4.95
N GLU A 467 5.95 -22.49 4.78
CA GLU A 467 5.86 -23.87 5.31
C GLU A 467 5.81 -23.90 6.86
N LYS A 468 6.38 -22.89 7.51
CA LYS A 468 6.44 -22.77 8.98
C LYS A 468 5.28 -21.96 9.58
N GLY A 469 4.23 -21.68 8.80
CA GLY A 469 3.11 -20.84 9.22
C GLY A 469 3.19 -19.40 8.70
N GLY A 470 2.13 -18.63 9.03
CA GLY A 470 1.95 -17.28 8.51
C GLY A 470 1.35 -17.25 7.10
N THR A 471 1.23 -16.06 6.54
CA THR A 471 0.60 -15.82 5.23
C THR A 471 1.25 -14.69 4.45
N SER A 472 0.81 -14.50 3.20
CA SER A 472 1.27 -13.44 2.29
C SER A 472 0.19 -13.05 1.30
N HIS A 473 0.56 -12.18 0.40
CA HIS A 473 -0.23 -11.56 -0.66
C HIS A 473 0.60 -11.50 -1.95
N GLY A 474 0.16 -10.79 -2.96
CA GLY A 474 0.92 -10.59 -4.20
C GLY A 474 0.28 -11.26 -5.41
N THR A 475 -1.01 -11.61 -5.32
CA THR A 475 -1.76 -12.28 -6.37
C THR A 475 -2.90 -11.41 -6.91
N PHE A 476 -3.52 -11.86 -7.99
CA PHE A 476 -4.73 -11.23 -8.53
C PHE A 476 -6.04 -11.76 -7.94
N TYR A 477 -5.98 -12.62 -6.93
CA TYR A 477 -7.19 -13.16 -6.31
C TYR A 477 -7.89 -12.14 -5.42
N ASN A 478 -9.19 -12.31 -5.22
CA ASN A 478 -10.02 -11.35 -4.49
C ASN A 478 -9.55 -11.06 -3.07
N TYR A 479 -8.94 -12.03 -2.40
CA TYR A 479 -8.42 -11.83 -1.05
C TYR A 479 -7.25 -10.82 -1.00
N ASP A 480 -6.53 -10.62 -2.12
CA ASP A 480 -5.48 -9.61 -2.26
C ASP A 480 -5.98 -8.33 -2.91
N THR A 481 -6.96 -8.43 -3.84
CA THR A 481 -7.36 -7.30 -4.68
C THR A 481 -8.53 -6.51 -4.13
N HIS A 482 -9.45 -7.10 -3.34
CA HIS A 482 -10.63 -6.43 -2.80
C HIS A 482 -10.28 -5.72 -1.50
N VAL A 483 -10.16 -4.40 -1.56
CA VAL A 483 -9.72 -3.55 -0.46
C VAL A 483 -10.75 -2.45 -0.17
N PRO A 484 -10.81 -1.91 1.07
CA PRO A 484 -11.71 -0.82 1.39
C PRO A 484 -11.41 0.45 0.58
N LEU A 485 -12.44 1.24 0.32
CA LEU A 485 -12.31 2.62 -0.12
C LEU A 485 -13.43 3.45 0.50
N LEU A 486 -13.07 4.25 1.49
CA LEU A 486 -13.96 5.13 2.22
C LEU A 486 -13.56 6.59 1.96
N TRP A 487 -14.55 7.45 1.69
CA TRP A 487 -14.38 8.88 1.53
C TRP A 487 -15.14 9.63 2.62
N PHE A 488 -14.57 10.71 3.15
CA PHE A 488 -15.19 11.44 4.24
C PHE A 488 -14.79 12.93 4.22
N GLY A 489 -15.71 13.79 4.68
CA GLY A 489 -15.42 15.18 4.99
C GLY A 489 -15.86 16.15 3.89
N TRP A 490 -14.99 17.11 3.54
CA TRP A 490 -15.31 18.21 2.65
C TRP A 490 -15.94 17.74 1.34
N GLN A 491 -17.19 18.20 1.11
CA GLN A 491 -17.99 17.92 -0.08
C GLN A 491 -18.21 16.42 -0.40
N ILE A 492 -17.92 15.51 0.48
CA ILE A 492 -18.25 14.09 0.27
C ILE A 492 -19.69 13.85 0.66
N PRO A 493 -20.54 13.33 -0.24
CA PRO A 493 -21.89 12.95 0.10
C PRO A 493 -21.87 11.74 1.03
N LYS A 494 -22.86 11.64 1.91
CA LYS A 494 -23.12 10.39 2.63
C LYS A 494 -23.74 9.38 1.66
N GLY A 495 -23.20 8.15 1.60
CA GLY A 495 -23.75 7.12 0.74
C GLY A 495 -22.82 5.94 0.51
N GLU A 496 -23.16 5.14 -0.47
CA GLU A 496 -22.39 3.98 -0.89
C GLU A 496 -22.62 3.67 -2.37
N THR A 497 -21.66 2.95 -2.97
CA THR A 497 -21.83 2.38 -4.31
C THR A 497 -21.38 0.92 -4.35
N HIS A 498 -22.11 0.10 -5.10
CA HIS A 498 -21.74 -1.28 -5.44
C HIS A 498 -21.12 -1.38 -6.84
N ARG A 499 -21.05 -0.26 -7.57
CA ARG A 499 -20.34 -0.19 -8.84
C ARG A 499 -18.88 -0.57 -8.60
N ARG A 500 -18.30 -1.33 -9.52
CA ARG A 500 -16.88 -1.65 -9.44
C ARG A 500 -16.05 -0.38 -9.59
N THR A 501 -15.23 -0.10 -8.60
CA THR A 501 -14.22 0.95 -8.61
C THR A 501 -12.84 0.33 -8.55
N HIS A 502 -11.85 1.08 -8.97
CA HIS A 502 -10.46 0.67 -8.93
C HIS A 502 -9.64 1.60 -8.06
N ILE A 503 -8.56 1.08 -7.50
CA ILE A 503 -7.68 1.88 -6.64
C ILE A 503 -7.10 3.11 -7.39
N SER A 504 -6.92 3.00 -8.70
CA SER A 504 -6.49 4.11 -9.56
C SER A 504 -7.50 5.26 -9.65
N ASP A 505 -8.77 5.00 -9.36
CA ASP A 505 -9.84 6.00 -9.42
C ASP A 505 -9.70 7.07 -8.33
N ILE A 506 -8.90 6.78 -7.27
CA ILE A 506 -8.67 7.72 -6.16
C ILE A 506 -8.03 9.01 -6.66
N ALA A 507 -6.93 8.92 -7.42
CA ALA A 507 -6.23 10.10 -7.90
C ALA A 507 -7.09 10.93 -8.87
N SER A 508 -7.82 10.28 -9.79
CA SER A 508 -8.75 10.94 -10.73
C SER A 508 -9.92 11.59 -10.00
N THR A 509 -10.47 10.94 -8.96
CA THR A 509 -11.52 11.54 -8.12
C THR A 509 -11.01 12.77 -7.37
N LEU A 510 -9.80 12.69 -6.78
CA LEU A 510 -9.19 13.85 -6.12
C LEU A 510 -8.90 14.99 -7.11
N ALA A 511 -8.43 14.68 -8.31
CA ALA A 511 -8.20 15.68 -9.35
C ALA A 511 -9.49 16.45 -9.70
N GLY A 512 -10.59 15.71 -9.88
CA GLY A 512 -11.91 16.30 -10.11
C GLY A 512 -12.40 17.15 -8.93
N LEU A 513 -12.33 16.63 -7.69
CA LEU A 513 -12.75 17.35 -6.49
C LEU A 513 -11.95 18.63 -6.26
N LEU A 514 -10.63 18.59 -6.49
CA LEU A 514 -9.73 19.70 -6.27
C LEU A 514 -9.64 20.66 -7.49
N ASN A 515 -10.27 20.29 -8.61
CA ASN A 515 -10.16 21.00 -9.88
C ASN A 515 -8.69 21.28 -10.25
N ILE A 516 -7.91 20.20 -10.39
CA ILE A 516 -6.51 20.18 -10.81
C ILE A 516 -6.30 19.12 -11.88
N LEU A 517 -5.16 19.13 -12.55
CA LEU A 517 -4.82 18.10 -13.53
C LEU A 517 -4.63 16.73 -12.86
N GLU A 518 -4.98 15.68 -13.57
CA GLU A 518 -4.64 14.31 -13.19
C GLU A 518 -3.13 14.05 -13.31
N PRO A 519 -2.58 13.07 -12.58
CA PRO A 519 -1.21 12.61 -12.81
C PRO A 519 -1.02 12.16 -14.27
N ASN A 520 0.19 12.38 -14.82
CA ASN A 520 0.49 12.15 -16.23
C ASN A 520 0.37 10.68 -16.70
N GLY A 521 0.34 9.74 -15.79
CA GLY A 521 0.16 8.30 -16.07
C GLY A 521 -1.18 7.75 -15.58
N ALA A 522 -2.14 8.60 -15.19
CA ALA A 522 -3.43 8.17 -14.67
C ALA A 522 -4.23 7.38 -15.72
N VAL A 523 -4.83 6.28 -15.28
CA VAL A 523 -5.72 5.40 -16.05
C VAL A 523 -7.05 5.17 -15.32
N GLY A 524 -7.18 5.71 -14.11
CA GLY A 524 -8.40 5.63 -13.31
C GLY A 524 -9.48 6.56 -13.83
N GLU A 525 -10.72 6.30 -13.43
CA GLU A 525 -11.88 7.12 -13.72
C GLU A 525 -12.39 7.80 -12.44
N GLY A 526 -12.79 9.06 -12.53
CA GLY A 526 -13.39 9.74 -11.39
C GLY A 526 -14.68 9.04 -10.93
N ILE A 527 -14.85 8.88 -9.61
CA ILE A 527 -16.06 8.26 -9.03
C ILE A 527 -17.21 9.25 -9.14
N LEU A 528 -18.08 9.03 -10.13
CA LEU A 528 -19.14 9.97 -10.50
C LEU A 528 -20.12 10.24 -9.36
N GLU A 529 -20.40 9.25 -8.52
CA GLU A 529 -21.28 9.38 -7.36
C GLU A 529 -20.72 10.35 -6.29
N ILE A 530 -19.43 10.62 -6.33
CA ILE A 530 -18.75 11.61 -5.47
C ILE A 530 -18.63 12.96 -6.19
N LEU A 531 -18.39 12.95 -7.50
CA LEU A 531 -18.14 14.15 -8.30
C LEU A 531 -19.43 14.88 -8.72
N ASN A 532 -20.48 14.13 -9.02
CA ASN A 532 -21.78 14.69 -9.43
C ASN A 532 -22.63 14.94 -8.18
N LYS A 533 -22.73 16.20 -7.80
CA LYS A 533 -23.51 16.68 -6.65
C LYS A 533 -24.86 17.21 -7.07
#